data_7d443b83ec41a818bfe4b22fe049da91
#
_entry.id   7d443b83ec41a818bfe4b22fe049da91
#
_cell.length_a   1.000
_cell.length_b   1.000
_cell.length_c   1.000
_cell.angle_alpha   90.00
_cell.angle_beta   90.00
_cell.angle_gamma   90.00
#
_symmetry.space_group_name_H-M   'P 1'
#
loop_
_entity.id
_entity.type
_entity.pdbx_description
1 polymer ?
#
loop_
_entity_poly.entity_id
_entity_poly.type
_entity_poly.pdbx_seq_one_letter_code
_entity_poly.pdbx_strand_id
1 'polypeptide(L)'
;MAIKPFLDYLLLEKNYSLHTLKAYQANLESFQNFIQESEPETKGIESVSYSEIRSWIVDLIQQGNSTRTVNRKLSVLRSFFKFLVRNGIIEVSPLKKHKALKMAAKVPLPFSEEEVKAVLEGDYYPNNYLGVLQKTVLNLFY
;
A
#
# COMPACT_ATOMS: atom_id res chain seq x y z
N MET A 1 17.59 10.64 -11.79
CA MET A 1 16.30 10.37 -11.07
C MET A 1 15.82 8.98 -11.43
N ALA A 2 15.91 8.02 -10.53
CA ALA A 2 15.61 6.61 -10.79
C ALA A 2 14.10 6.25 -10.72
N ILE A 3 13.22 7.18 -10.31
CA ILE A 3 11.78 6.91 -10.17
C ILE A 3 11.13 6.62 -11.52
N LYS A 4 11.40 7.43 -12.54
CA LYS A 4 10.78 7.23 -13.86
C LYS A 4 11.15 5.89 -14.50
N PRO A 5 12.43 5.49 -14.60
CA PRO A 5 12.81 4.15 -15.07
C PRO A 5 12.19 3.01 -14.28
N PHE A 6 11.99 3.17 -12.98
CA PHE A 6 11.29 2.18 -12.15
C PHE A 6 9.81 2.06 -12.50
N LEU A 7 9.11 3.18 -12.72
CA LEU A 7 7.70 3.16 -13.14
C LEU A 7 7.53 2.54 -14.53
N ASP A 8 8.45 2.85 -15.46
CA ASP A 8 8.47 2.24 -16.79
C ASP A 8 8.69 0.72 -16.70
N TYR A 9 9.60 0.27 -15.83
CA TYR A 9 9.80 -1.16 -15.53
C TYR A 9 8.53 -1.83 -14.98
N LEU A 10 7.81 -1.18 -14.06
CA LEU A 10 6.57 -1.71 -13.51
C LEU A 10 5.46 -1.79 -14.57
N LEU A 11 5.40 -0.82 -15.48
CA LEU A 11 4.43 -0.79 -16.57
C LEU A 11 4.74 -1.88 -17.62
N LEU A 12 5.96 -1.87 -18.14
CA LEU A 12 6.32 -2.65 -19.33
C LEU A 12 6.70 -4.09 -19.02
N GLU A 13 7.41 -4.34 -17.91
CA GLU A 13 7.86 -5.70 -17.56
C GLU A 13 6.94 -6.39 -16.55
N LYS A 14 6.28 -5.64 -15.65
CA LYS A 14 5.41 -6.19 -14.60
C LYS A 14 3.93 -6.09 -14.92
N ASN A 15 3.56 -5.40 -15.99
CA ASN A 15 2.17 -5.21 -16.41
C ASN A 15 1.26 -4.65 -15.30
N TYR A 16 1.78 -3.71 -14.48
CA TYR A 16 0.99 -3.09 -13.43
C TYR A 16 -0.04 -2.13 -14.02
N SER A 17 -1.23 -2.08 -13.43
CA SER A 17 -2.28 -1.15 -13.85
C SER A 17 -1.84 0.30 -13.64
N LEU A 18 -2.36 1.21 -14.46
CA LEU A 18 -2.11 2.66 -14.32
C LEU A 18 -2.47 3.20 -12.94
N HIS A 19 -3.51 2.66 -12.32
CA HIS A 19 -3.90 3.03 -10.95
C HIS A 19 -2.81 2.65 -9.93
N THR A 20 -2.23 1.46 -10.07
CA THR A 20 -1.13 1.01 -9.22
C THR A 20 0.12 1.87 -9.43
N LEU A 21 0.44 2.23 -10.67
CA LEU A 21 1.59 3.09 -10.98
C LEU A 21 1.45 4.48 -10.35
N LYS A 22 0.28 5.10 -10.44
CA LYS A 22 -0.01 6.39 -9.77
C LYS A 22 0.19 6.30 -8.26
N ALA A 23 -0.27 5.20 -7.64
CA ALA A 23 -0.09 4.98 -6.20
C ALA A 23 1.39 4.79 -5.84
N TYR A 24 2.17 4.07 -6.66
CA TYR A 24 3.62 3.90 -6.46
C TYR A 24 4.36 5.22 -6.60
N GLN A 25 4.05 5.99 -7.65
CA GLN A 25 4.62 7.31 -7.88
C GLN A 25 4.38 8.25 -6.71
N ALA A 26 3.13 8.41 -6.28
CA ALA A 26 2.77 9.28 -5.15
C ALA A 26 3.48 8.88 -3.84
N ASN A 27 3.67 7.57 -3.60
CA ASN A 27 4.41 7.11 -2.42
C ASN A 27 5.91 7.42 -2.49
N LEU A 28 6.53 7.29 -3.67
CA LEU A 28 7.96 7.60 -3.87
C LEU A 28 8.20 9.11 -3.80
N GLU A 29 7.33 9.91 -4.39
CA GLU A 29 7.37 11.37 -4.30
C GLU A 29 7.20 11.86 -2.86
N SER A 30 6.26 11.30 -2.11
CA SER A 30 6.07 11.61 -0.68
C SER A 30 7.34 11.33 0.14
N PHE A 31 8.03 10.22 -0.14
CA PHE A 31 9.28 9.91 0.53
C PHE A 31 10.43 10.83 0.07
N GLN A 32 10.51 11.14 -1.21
CA GLN A 32 11.52 12.06 -1.75
C GLN A 32 11.38 13.47 -1.15
N ASN A 33 10.15 13.98 -1.04
CA ASN A 33 9.90 15.28 -0.42
C ASN A 33 10.34 15.30 1.04
N PHE A 34 10.02 14.25 1.81
CA PHE A 34 10.46 14.13 3.20
C PHE A 34 11.99 14.19 3.34
N ILE A 35 12.74 13.52 2.44
CA ILE A 35 14.20 13.56 2.47
C ILE A 35 14.71 14.96 2.13
N GLN A 36 14.13 15.62 1.12
CA GLN A 36 14.52 16.96 0.69
C GLN A 36 14.27 18.03 1.77
N GLU A 37 13.18 17.87 2.55
CA GLU A 37 12.89 18.75 3.69
C GLU A 37 13.90 18.55 4.84
N SER A 38 14.36 17.31 5.04
CA SER A 38 15.28 16.97 6.13
C SER A 38 16.74 17.31 5.79
N GLU A 39 17.16 17.16 4.55
CA GLU A 39 18.52 17.44 4.04
C GLU A 39 18.45 18.09 2.65
N PRO A 40 18.39 19.43 2.55
CA PRO A 40 18.22 20.15 1.27
C PRO A 40 19.36 19.95 0.27
N GLU A 41 20.57 19.62 0.72
CA GLU A 41 21.72 19.46 -0.13
C GLU A 41 21.87 18.05 -0.68
N THR A 42 21.28 17.81 -1.86
CA THR A 42 21.75 16.87 -2.88
C THR A 42 21.65 15.36 -2.64
N LYS A 43 20.92 14.85 -1.65
CA LYS A 43 20.71 13.40 -1.58
C LYS A 43 19.54 12.95 -2.45
N GLY A 44 19.86 12.16 -3.49
CA GLY A 44 18.84 11.42 -4.22
C GLY A 44 18.27 10.26 -3.38
N ILE A 45 17.08 9.84 -3.70
CA ILE A 45 16.42 8.67 -3.06
C ILE A 45 17.28 7.38 -3.13
N GLU A 46 18.26 7.35 -4.01
CA GLU A 46 19.18 6.23 -4.21
C GLU A 46 20.23 6.10 -3.09
N SER A 47 20.59 7.23 -2.44
CA SER A 47 21.66 7.28 -1.42
C SER A 47 21.16 7.28 0.01
N VAL A 48 19.87 6.94 0.20
CA VAL A 48 19.20 6.97 1.50
C VAL A 48 19.65 5.83 2.39
N SER A 49 19.93 6.17 3.66
CA SER A 49 20.24 5.21 4.72
C SER A 49 19.00 4.64 5.39
N TYR A 50 19.17 3.54 6.12
CA TYR A 50 18.06 2.98 6.92
C TYR A 50 17.56 3.93 8.01
N SER A 51 18.43 4.78 8.58
CA SER A 51 18.03 5.74 9.62
C SER A 51 17.02 6.77 9.09
N GLU A 52 17.21 7.27 7.87
CA GLU A 52 16.30 8.21 7.21
C GLU A 52 14.95 7.57 6.92
N ILE A 53 14.94 6.31 6.46
CA ILE A 53 13.69 5.55 6.28
C ILE A 53 12.96 5.38 7.61
N ARG A 54 13.70 5.12 8.70
CA ARG A 54 13.12 5.01 10.05
C ARG A 54 12.52 6.33 10.52
N SER A 55 13.18 7.45 10.27
CA SER A 55 12.64 8.78 10.59
C SER A 55 11.34 9.05 9.83
N TRP A 56 11.28 8.68 8.54
CA TRP A 56 10.05 8.79 7.77
C TRP A 56 8.91 7.90 8.31
N ILE A 57 9.21 6.69 8.77
CA ILE A 57 8.22 5.82 9.41
C ILE A 57 7.63 6.49 10.66
N VAL A 58 8.48 7.10 11.49
CA VAL A 58 8.06 7.82 12.70
C VAL A 58 7.16 9.00 12.31
N ASP A 59 7.57 9.80 11.34
CA ASP A 59 6.78 10.93 10.82
C ASP A 59 5.41 10.48 10.31
N LEU A 60 5.35 9.43 9.50
CA LEU A 60 4.07 8.87 9.02
C LEU A 60 3.14 8.44 10.16
N ILE A 61 3.68 7.86 11.23
CA ILE A 61 2.89 7.45 12.40
C ILE A 61 2.40 8.70 13.16
N GLN A 62 3.23 9.72 13.31
CA GLN A 62 2.85 11.00 13.97
C GLN A 62 1.77 11.73 13.18
N GLN A 63 1.77 11.63 11.85
CA GLN A 63 0.70 12.13 10.98
C GLN A 63 -0.62 11.32 11.08
N GLY A 64 -0.70 10.31 11.94
CA GLY A 64 -1.90 9.50 12.13
C GLY A 64 -2.12 8.38 11.12
N ASN A 65 -1.12 8.05 10.29
CA ASN A 65 -1.25 6.94 9.35
C ASN A 65 -1.34 5.60 10.07
N SER A 66 -2.27 4.74 9.64
CA SER A 66 -2.39 3.39 10.18
C SER A 66 -1.16 2.53 9.86
N THR A 67 -0.85 1.56 10.71
CA THR A 67 0.24 0.59 10.50
C THR A 67 0.15 -0.11 9.14
N ARG A 68 -1.09 -0.38 8.66
CA ARG A 68 -1.33 -0.96 7.33
C ARG A 68 -0.88 -0.01 6.22
N THR A 69 -1.19 1.27 6.32
CA THR A 69 -0.78 2.31 5.37
C THR A 69 0.73 2.45 5.34
N VAL A 70 1.38 2.51 6.51
CA VAL A 70 2.84 2.60 6.62
C VAL A 70 3.51 1.37 6.00
N ASN A 71 3.04 0.16 6.30
CA ASN A 71 3.57 -1.07 5.71
C ASN A 71 3.39 -1.11 4.18
N ARG A 72 2.27 -0.59 3.65
CA ARG A 72 2.04 -0.46 2.21
C ARG A 72 3.06 0.48 1.57
N LYS A 73 3.31 1.65 2.16
CA LYS A 73 4.32 2.61 1.71
C LYS A 73 5.72 2.00 1.72
N LEU A 74 6.08 1.27 2.78
CA LEU A 74 7.35 0.55 2.89
C LEU A 74 7.50 -0.57 1.85
N SER A 75 6.41 -1.22 1.46
CA SER A 75 6.42 -2.23 0.40
C SER A 75 6.76 -1.63 -0.97
N VAL A 76 6.29 -0.40 -1.25
CA VAL A 76 6.67 0.35 -2.45
C VAL A 76 8.16 0.67 -2.44
N LEU A 77 8.69 1.21 -1.33
CA LEU A 77 10.13 1.48 -1.19
C LEU A 77 10.97 0.20 -1.33
N ARG A 78 10.53 -0.92 -0.75
CA ARG A 78 11.21 -2.21 -0.89
C ARG A 78 11.30 -2.65 -2.35
N SER A 79 10.22 -2.50 -3.10
CA SER A 79 10.18 -2.81 -4.53
C SER A 79 11.12 -1.90 -5.32
N PHE A 80 11.15 -0.62 -4.99
CA PHE A 80 12.04 0.37 -5.61
C PHE A 80 13.51 0.05 -5.33
N PHE A 81 13.91 -0.14 -4.08
CA PHE A 81 15.29 -0.50 -3.75
C PHE A 81 15.72 -1.86 -4.33
N LYS A 82 14.80 -2.82 -4.44
CA LYS A 82 15.08 -4.08 -5.15
C LYS A 82 15.38 -3.86 -6.63
N PHE A 83 14.66 -2.94 -7.27
CA PHE A 83 14.93 -2.53 -8.66
C PHE A 83 16.32 -1.86 -8.77
N LEU A 84 16.68 -0.96 -7.86
CA LEU A 84 17.99 -0.30 -7.86
C LEU A 84 19.16 -1.30 -7.69
N VAL A 85 19.01 -2.27 -6.79
CA VAL A 85 20.01 -3.35 -6.61
C VAL A 85 20.13 -4.19 -7.89
N ARG A 86 19.01 -4.56 -8.51
CA ARG A 86 19.00 -5.37 -9.74
C ARG A 86 19.72 -4.67 -10.92
N ASN A 87 19.61 -3.35 -10.98
CA ASN A 87 20.25 -2.55 -12.03
C ASN A 87 21.67 -2.07 -11.64
N GLY A 88 22.22 -2.53 -10.51
CA GLY A 88 23.59 -2.18 -10.08
C GLY A 88 23.74 -0.71 -9.65
N ILE A 89 22.65 0.02 -9.41
CA ILE A 89 22.69 1.42 -8.97
C ILE A 89 23.11 1.51 -7.50
N ILE A 90 22.69 0.53 -6.70
CA ILE A 90 23.13 0.36 -5.31
C ILE A 90 23.55 -1.10 -5.08
N GLU A 91 24.49 -1.34 -4.19
CA GLU A 91 24.97 -2.69 -3.88
C GLU A 91 23.99 -3.44 -2.95
N VAL A 92 23.45 -2.74 -1.96
CA VAL A 92 22.63 -3.35 -0.90
C VAL A 92 21.42 -2.47 -0.62
N SER A 93 20.25 -3.09 -0.55
CA SER A 93 19.03 -2.38 -0.17
C SER A 93 19.09 -1.94 1.31
N PRO A 94 18.80 -0.65 1.63
CA PRO A 94 18.74 -0.18 3.01
C PRO A 94 17.63 -0.87 3.82
N LEU A 95 16.62 -1.44 3.14
CA LEU A 95 15.51 -2.18 3.77
C LEU A 95 15.76 -3.68 3.92
N LYS A 96 16.97 -4.20 3.62
CA LYS A 96 17.27 -5.64 3.67
C LYS A 96 16.95 -6.29 5.02
N LYS A 97 17.23 -5.59 6.12
CA LYS A 97 17.00 -6.10 7.49
C LYS A 97 15.68 -5.60 8.12
N HIS A 98 14.91 -4.78 7.41
CA HIS A 98 13.68 -4.20 7.96
C HIS A 98 12.55 -5.24 8.02
N LYS A 99 11.96 -5.40 9.20
CA LYS A 99 10.74 -6.20 9.41
C LYS A 99 9.52 -5.28 9.34
N ALA A 100 8.44 -5.76 8.73
CA ALA A 100 7.17 -5.03 8.71
C ALA A 100 6.67 -4.73 10.12
N LEU A 101 5.99 -3.61 10.29
CA LEU A 101 5.37 -3.25 11.55
C LEU A 101 4.27 -4.26 11.89
N LYS A 102 4.22 -4.68 13.17
CA LYS A 102 3.16 -5.59 13.64
C LYS A 102 1.79 -4.92 13.47
N MET A 103 0.88 -5.63 12.85
CA MET A 103 -0.52 -5.21 12.74
C MET A 103 -1.36 -6.00 13.75
N ALA A 104 -2.32 -5.34 14.40
CA ALA A 104 -3.34 -6.05 15.15
C ALA A 104 -4.16 -6.92 14.17
N ALA A 105 -4.24 -8.21 14.45
CA ALA A 105 -5.13 -9.08 13.72
C ALA A 105 -6.56 -8.72 14.10
N LYS A 106 -7.31 -8.13 13.15
CA LYS A 106 -8.76 -8.06 13.28
C LYS A 106 -9.29 -9.45 12.95
N VAL A 107 -9.74 -10.16 13.95
CA VAL A 107 -10.53 -11.37 13.73
C VAL A 107 -11.90 -10.89 13.26
N PRO A 108 -12.31 -11.16 12.02
CA PRO A 108 -13.67 -10.87 11.58
C PRO A 108 -14.61 -11.72 12.44
N LEU A 109 -15.53 -11.08 13.15
CA LEU A 109 -16.61 -11.79 13.80
C LEU A 109 -17.54 -12.28 12.68
N PRO A 110 -17.80 -13.58 12.57
CA PRO A 110 -18.81 -14.08 11.65
C PRO A 110 -20.19 -13.54 12.05
N PHE A 111 -21.04 -13.32 11.08
CA PHE A 111 -22.43 -13.02 11.37
C PHE A 111 -23.10 -14.21 12.07
N SER A 112 -24.00 -13.94 13.02
CA SER A 112 -24.84 -14.99 13.61
C SER A 112 -25.87 -15.49 12.59
N GLU A 113 -26.37 -16.71 12.79
CA GLU A 113 -27.43 -17.22 11.91
C GLU A 113 -28.67 -16.33 11.89
N GLU A 114 -29.00 -15.70 13.03
CA GLU A 114 -30.12 -14.78 13.16
C GLU A 114 -29.88 -13.51 12.36
N GLU A 115 -28.69 -12.93 12.38
CA GLU A 115 -28.32 -11.76 11.57
C GLU A 115 -28.38 -12.07 10.08
N VAL A 116 -27.90 -13.23 9.66
CA VAL A 116 -27.96 -13.66 8.27
C VAL A 116 -29.42 -13.84 7.82
N LYS A 117 -30.23 -14.52 8.61
CA LYS A 117 -31.68 -14.67 8.33
C LYS A 117 -32.39 -13.32 8.25
N ALA A 118 -32.12 -12.43 9.20
CA ALA A 118 -32.71 -11.09 9.18
C ALA A 118 -32.37 -10.32 7.91
N VAL A 119 -31.14 -10.44 7.40
CA VAL A 119 -30.73 -9.80 6.14
C VAL A 119 -31.36 -10.47 4.92
N LEU A 120 -31.46 -11.78 4.89
CA LEU A 120 -32.05 -12.51 3.76
C LEU A 120 -33.56 -12.34 3.65
N GLU A 121 -34.27 -12.30 4.80
CA GLU A 121 -35.74 -12.19 4.88
C GLU A 121 -36.24 -10.75 4.97
N GLY A 122 -35.38 -9.81 5.37
CA GLY A 122 -35.74 -8.41 5.60
C GLY A 122 -35.94 -7.60 4.31
N ASP A 123 -36.69 -6.48 4.45
CA ASP A 123 -36.96 -5.51 3.38
C ASP A 123 -35.86 -4.45 3.23
N TYR A 124 -34.60 -4.89 3.36
CA TYR A 124 -33.43 -4.01 3.25
C TYR A 124 -33.05 -3.69 1.79
N TYR A 125 -33.62 -4.37 0.84
CA TYR A 125 -33.31 -4.26 -0.58
C TYR A 125 -34.24 -3.31 -1.28
N PRO A 126 -33.72 -2.36 -2.08
CA PRO A 126 -34.60 -1.48 -2.86
C PRO A 126 -35.42 -2.29 -3.87
N ASN A 127 -36.65 -1.87 -4.10
CA ASN A 127 -37.57 -2.57 -5.02
C ASN A 127 -37.25 -2.22 -6.49
N ASN A 128 -36.04 -2.59 -6.90
CA ASN A 128 -35.50 -2.40 -8.26
C ASN A 128 -34.58 -3.55 -8.65
N TYR A 129 -34.06 -3.53 -9.88
CA TYR A 129 -33.12 -4.55 -10.39
C TYR A 129 -31.91 -4.77 -9.46
N LEU A 130 -31.33 -3.70 -8.92
CA LEU A 130 -30.17 -3.78 -8.04
C LEU A 130 -30.51 -4.51 -6.72
N GLY A 131 -31.65 -4.21 -6.12
CA GLY A 131 -32.10 -4.88 -4.89
C GLY A 131 -32.37 -6.37 -5.09
N VAL A 132 -33.01 -6.74 -6.20
CA VAL A 132 -33.21 -8.16 -6.57
C VAL A 132 -31.88 -8.86 -6.79
N LEU A 133 -30.95 -8.23 -7.49
CA LEU A 133 -29.61 -8.77 -7.72
C LEU A 133 -28.85 -8.99 -6.40
N GLN A 134 -28.85 -8.00 -5.51
CA GLN A 134 -28.19 -8.10 -4.20
C GLN A 134 -28.76 -9.25 -3.36
N LYS A 135 -30.09 -9.34 -3.27
CA LYS A 135 -30.77 -10.42 -2.55
C LYS A 135 -30.46 -11.79 -3.16
N THR A 136 -30.46 -11.89 -4.49
CA THR A 136 -30.15 -13.14 -5.20
C THR A 136 -28.71 -13.57 -4.96
N VAL A 137 -27.76 -12.64 -5.03
CA VAL A 137 -26.34 -12.94 -4.76
C VAL A 137 -26.14 -13.45 -3.34
N LEU A 138 -26.75 -12.80 -2.34
CA LEU A 138 -26.65 -13.25 -0.94
C LEU A 138 -27.26 -14.64 -0.73
N ASN A 139 -28.44 -14.91 -1.31
CA ASN A 139 -29.06 -16.24 -1.23
C ASN A 139 -28.25 -17.34 -1.94
N LEU A 140 -27.44 -16.97 -2.94
CA LEU A 140 -26.63 -17.95 -3.67
C LEU A 140 -25.37 -18.36 -2.87
N PHE A 141 -24.86 -17.48 -2.01
CA PHE A 141 -23.65 -17.71 -1.22
C PHE A 141 -23.93 -18.21 0.20
N TYR A 142 -25.19 -18.24 0.64
CA TYR A 142 -25.62 -18.78 1.92
C TYR A 142 -26.24 -20.17 1.73
#